data_2ccbc2587116ac68198f646954ef7bb6
#
_entry.id   2ccbc2587116ac68198f646954ef7bb6
#
_cell.length_a   1.000
_cell.length_b   1.000
_cell.length_c   1.000
_cell.angle_alpha   90.00
_cell.angle_beta   90.00
_cell.angle_gamma   90.00
#
_symmetry.space_group_name_H-M   'P 1'
#
loop_
_entity.id
_entity.type
_entity.pdbx_description
1 polymer ?
#
loop_
_entity_poly.entity_id
_entity_poly.type
_entity_poly.pdbx_seq_one_letter_code
_entity_poly.pdbx_strand_id
1 'polypeptide(L)'
;VVLPAVGRVKVEGLTSDEAGKMIGEKIKEAKLISDPEVTVRLLNGRVAVLGAVRNPQVVNLTSERNTILDVLSKCSDVDDTGLRQKVTLYREEGGKRTMYRLDLTRADIFTSPAYYVQQNDMIYVEPNKSKNIRSSAFYTFLSVAGSSIFSLASVAISVVALTRK
;
A
#
# COMPACT_ATOMS: atom_id res chain seq x y z
N VAL A 1 16.15 -19.50 -14.79
CA VAL A 1 15.00 -20.06 -15.52
C VAL A 1 15.48 -21.32 -16.24
N VAL A 2 14.63 -22.36 -16.31
CA VAL A 2 14.91 -23.60 -17.06
C VAL A 2 13.96 -23.63 -18.24
N LEU A 3 14.51 -23.70 -19.45
CA LEU A 3 13.74 -23.74 -20.69
C LEU A 3 13.89 -25.13 -21.33
N PRO A 4 12.79 -25.77 -21.74
CA PRO A 4 12.88 -27.00 -22.54
C PRO A 4 13.74 -26.76 -23.77
N ALA A 5 14.63 -27.71 -24.11
CA ALA A 5 15.55 -27.68 -25.27
C ALA A 5 16.69 -26.61 -25.28
N VAL A 6 16.64 -25.59 -24.40
CA VAL A 6 17.72 -24.58 -24.29
C VAL A 6 18.53 -24.77 -23.01
N GLY A 7 17.94 -25.40 -21.99
CA GLY A 7 18.58 -25.66 -20.72
C GLY A 7 18.40 -24.52 -19.69
N ARG A 8 19.37 -24.40 -18.77
CA ARG A 8 19.33 -23.42 -17.70
C ARG A 8 19.91 -22.08 -18.15
N VAL A 9 19.12 -21.00 -18.02
CA VAL A 9 19.54 -19.63 -18.29
C VAL A 9 19.54 -18.85 -16.96
N LYS A 10 20.68 -18.23 -16.63
CA LYS A 10 20.80 -17.39 -15.43
C LYS A 10 20.36 -15.96 -15.79
N VAL A 11 19.26 -15.50 -15.20
CA VAL A 11 18.66 -14.17 -15.44
C VAL A 11 18.71 -13.26 -14.20
N GLU A 12 19.46 -13.67 -13.19
CA GLU A 12 19.60 -12.93 -11.94
C GLU A 12 20.27 -11.57 -12.17
N GLY A 13 19.67 -10.49 -11.70
CA GLY A 13 20.18 -9.13 -11.86
C GLY A 13 19.88 -8.46 -13.20
N LEU A 14 19.21 -9.15 -14.12
CA LEU A 14 18.80 -8.59 -15.42
C LEU A 14 17.38 -7.99 -15.32
N THR A 15 17.14 -6.96 -16.12
CA THR A 15 15.77 -6.47 -16.38
C THR A 15 15.01 -7.49 -17.24
N SER A 16 13.67 -7.39 -17.30
CA SER A 16 12.87 -8.29 -18.13
C SER A 16 13.23 -8.21 -19.60
N ASP A 17 13.57 -7.01 -20.11
CA ASP A 17 14.01 -6.82 -21.50
C ASP A 17 15.36 -7.49 -21.77
N GLU A 18 16.34 -7.33 -20.87
CA GLU A 18 17.66 -7.96 -20.99
C GLU A 18 17.54 -9.49 -20.89
N ALA A 19 16.73 -9.97 -19.96
CA ALA A 19 16.44 -11.40 -19.82
C ALA A 19 15.77 -11.96 -21.08
N GLY A 20 14.80 -11.21 -21.66
CA GLY A 20 14.15 -11.57 -22.92
C GLY A 20 15.13 -11.68 -24.07
N LYS A 21 16.00 -10.70 -24.24
CA LYS A 21 17.06 -10.71 -25.29
C LYS A 21 18.00 -11.88 -25.10
N MET A 22 18.53 -12.09 -23.88
CA MET A 22 19.45 -13.21 -23.59
C MET A 22 18.80 -14.58 -23.87
N ILE A 23 17.53 -14.75 -23.49
CA ILE A 23 16.79 -15.99 -23.77
C ILE A 23 16.60 -16.17 -25.28
N GLY A 24 16.23 -15.10 -26.00
CA GLY A 24 16.07 -15.10 -27.44
C GLY A 24 17.37 -15.51 -28.17
N GLU A 25 18.51 -14.96 -27.77
CA GLU A 25 19.81 -15.33 -28.32
C GLU A 25 20.11 -16.83 -28.11
N LYS A 26 19.84 -17.34 -26.90
CA LYS A 26 20.05 -18.78 -26.61
C LYS A 26 19.13 -19.70 -27.42
N ILE A 27 17.90 -19.30 -27.69
CA ILE A 27 16.96 -20.04 -28.55
C ILE A 27 17.48 -20.05 -29.99
N LYS A 28 18.03 -18.92 -30.46
CA LYS A 28 18.62 -18.78 -31.79
C LYS A 28 19.88 -19.61 -31.94
N GLU A 29 20.80 -19.60 -30.94
CA GLU A 29 21.98 -20.43 -30.87
C GLU A 29 21.66 -21.92 -30.95
N ALA A 30 20.59 -22.34 -30.27
CA ALA A 30 20.09 -23.71 -30.31
C ALA A 30 19.40 -24.08 -31.63
N LYS A 31 19.35 -23.17 -32.61
CA LYS A 31 18.72 -23.33 -33.93
C LYS A 31 17.28 -23.83 -33.90
N LEU A 32 16.57 -23.53 -32.83
CA LEU A 32 15.16 -23.93 -32.65
C LEU A 32 14.23 -23.02 -33.43
N ILE A 33 14.49 -21.70 -33.41
CA ILE A 33 13.68 -20.65 -34.05
C ILE A 33 14.65 -19.62 -34.62
N SER A 34 14.43 -19.18 -35.86
CA SER A 34 15.32 -18.24 -36.54
C SER A 34 15.20 -16.80 -36.01
N ASP A 35 13.99 -16.40 -35.58
CA ASP A 35 13.71 -15.07 -35.04
C ASP A 35 12.73 -15.19 -33.85
N PRO A 36 13.21 -15.54 -32.64
CA PRO A 36 12.37 -15.71 -31.47
C PRO A 36 12.01 -14.36 -30.86
N GLU A 37 10.72 -14.08 -30.68
CA GLU A 37 10.24 -13.00 -29.83
C GLU A 37 9.98 -13.54 -28.42
N VAL A 38 10.72 -13.02 -27.43
CA VAL A 38 10.66 -13.49 -26.05
C VAL A 38 10.19 -12.37 -25.13
N THR A 39 9.05 -12.56 -24.53
CA THR A 39 8.54 -11.65 -23.48
C THR A 39 8.73 -12.28 -22.10
N VAL A 40 9.46 -11.60 -21.22
CA VAL A 40 9.66 -12.01 -19.82
C VAL A 40 8.79 -11.14 -18.95
N ARG A 41 8.03 -11.75 -18.03
CA ARG A 41 7.19 -11.04 -17.07
C ARG A 41 7.41 -11.56 -15.66
N LEU A 42 7.40 -10.66 -14.68
CA LEU A 42 7.42 -11.02 -13.26
C LEU A 42 6.02 -11.50 -12.84
N LEU A 43 5.90 -12.79 -12.51
CA LEU A 43 4.59 -13.38 -12.14
C LEU A 43 4.24 -13.21 -10.66
N ASN A 44 5.23 -13.14 -9.77
CA ASN A 44 5.05 -13.24 -8.32
C ASN A 44 5.49 -11.97 -7.55
N GLY A 45 5.65 -10.85 -8.25
CA GLY A 45 5.95 -9.58 -7.59
C GLY A 45 4.78 -9.15 -6.69
N ARG A 46 5.06 -8.90 -5.41
CA ARG A 46 4.07 -8.45 -4.44
C ARG A 46 4.65 -7.41 -3.50
N VAL A 47 3.78 -6.52 -3.02
CA VAL A 47 4.08 -5.47 -2.04
C VAL A 47 3.03 -5.56 -0.93
N ALA A 48 3.48 -5.50 0.32
CA ALA A 48 2.57 -5.45 1.47
C ALA A 48 2.23 -4.00 1.81
N VAL A 49 0.95 -3.68 1.97
CA VAL A 49 0.47 -2.36 2.39
C VAL A 49 -0.26 -2.47 3.71
N LEU A 50 0.23 -1.75 4.72
CA LEU A 50 -0.22 -1.81 6.10
C LEU A 50 -0.48 -0.40 6.66
N GLY A 51 -1.15 -0.34 7.80
CA GLY A 51 -1.43 0.91 8.53
C GLY A 51 -2.73 1.56 8.10
N ALA A 52 -2.76 2.89 8.11
CA ALA A 52 -3.98 3.66 7.89
C ALA A 52 -4.29 3.85 6.39
N VAL A 53 -4.58 2.75 5.70
CA VAL A 53 -5.17 2.68 4.36
C VAL A 53 -6.56 2.07 4.45
N ARG A 54 -7.44 2.37 3.49
CA ARG A 54 -8.82 1.87 3.54
C ARG A 54 -8.91 0.34 3.45
N ASN A 55 -8.01 -0.28 2.67
CA ASN A 55 -7.98 -1.72 2.49
C ASN A 55 -6.54 -2.25 2.61
N PRO A 56 -6.03 -2.50 3.84
CA PRO A 56 -4.70 -3.08 4.03
C PRO A 56 -4.63 -4.48 3.40
N GLN A 57 -3.67 -4.68 2.51
CA GLN A 57 -3.55 -5.94 1.78
C GLN A 57 -2.16 -6.16 1.17
N VAL A 58 -1.93 -7.35 0.68
CA VAL A 58 -0.80 -7.64 -0.21
C VAL A 58 -1.24 -7.40 -1.65
N VAL A 59 -0.56 -6.46 -2.31
CA VAL A 59 -0.84 -6.05 -3.68
C VAL A 59 0.08 -6.79 -4.64
N ASN A 60 -0.48 -7.45 -5.64
CA ASN A 60 0.31 -8.04 -6.73
C ASN A 60 0.74 -6.96 -7.73
N LEU A 61 2.02 -6.96 -8.08
CA LEU A 61 2.59 -6.09 -9.10
C LEU A 61 2.29 -6.69 -10.48
N THR A 62 1.57 -5.94 -11.30
CA THR A 62 1.11 -6.41 -12.63
C THR A 62 1.96 -5.91 -13.78
N SER A 63 2.79 -4.90 -13.55
CA SER A 63 3.69 -4.30 -14.51
C SER A 63 5.12 -4.23 -13.95
N GLU A 64 6.10 -4.03 -14.82
CA GLU A 64 7.50 -3.89 -14.42
C GLU A 64 7.76 -2.63 -13.59
N ARG A 65 7.02 -1.56 -13.90
CA ARG A 65 7.08 -0.31 -13.18
C ARG A 65 5.75 -0.04 -12.51
N ASN A 66 5.71 -0.23 -11.20
CA ASN A 66 4.57 0.16 -10.37
C ASN A 66 5.04 1.28 -9.45
N THR A 67 4.30 2.36 -9.41
CA THR A 67 4.57 3.47 -8.49
C THR A 67 3.93 3.18 -7.13
N ILE A 68 4.40 3.87 -6.09
CA ILE A 68 3.76 3.82 -4.77
C ILE A 68 2.29 4.28 -4.84
N LEU A 69 1.97 5.21 -5.73
CA LEU A 69 0.61 5.71 -5.94
C LEU A 69 -0.29 4.64 -6.57
N ASP A 70 0.23 3.86 -7.54
CA ASP A 70 -0.52 2.73 -8.12
C ASP A 70 -0.84 1.67 -7.07
N VAL A 71 0.12 1.38 -6.18
CA VAL A 71 -0.08 0.41 -5.09
C VAL A 71 -1.10 0.91 -4.08
N LEU A 72 -1.02 2.18 -3.67
CA LEU A 72 -2.00 2.77 -2.75
C LEU A 72 -3.39 2.86 -3.38
N SER A 73 -3.50 3.13 -4.68
CA SER A 73 -4.80 3.14 -5.38
C SER A 73 -5.49 1.77 -5.33
N LYS A 74 -4.74 0.67 -5.43
CA LYS A 74 -5.26 -0.69 -5.26
C LYS A 74 -5.74 -0.99 -3.83
N CYS A 75 -5.23 -0.23 -2.85
CA CYS A 75 -5.67 -0.27 -1.45
C CYS A 75 -6.81 0.71 -1.14
N SER A 76 -7.45 1.29 -2.17
CA SER A 76 -8.52 2.30 -2.03
C SER A 76 -8.06 3.59 -1.34
N ASP A 77 -6.78 3.94 -1.51
CA ASP A 77 -6.11 5.12 -0.98
C ASP A 77 -5.86 5.09 0.56
N VAL A 78 -5.19 6.11 1.03
CA VAL A 78 -4.96 6.38 2.45
C VAL A 78 -6.29 6.70 3.12
N ASP A 79 -6.56 6.08 4.25
CA ASP A 79 -7.75 6.33 5.05
C ASP A 79 -7.78 7.77 5.59
N ASP A 80 -8.97 8.26 5.97
CA ASP A 80 -9.17 9.60 6.54
C ASP A 80 -8.39 9.82 7.85
N THR A 81 -8.01 8.72 8.52
CA THR A 81 -7.14 8.74 9.69
C THR A 81 -5.65 8.62 9.35
N GLY A 82 -5.29 8.42 8.09
CA GLY A 82 -3.91 8.25 7.64
C GLY A 82 -3.18 9.57 7.39
N LEU A 83 -1.89 9.58 7.71
CA LEU A 83 -1.01 10.71 7.46
C LEU A 83 -0.30 10.54 6.13
N ARG A 84 -0.79 11.23 5.07
CA ARG A 84 -0.16 11.23 3.74
C ARG A 84 1.26 11.78 3.73
N GLN A 85 1.61 12.59 4.73
CA GLN A 85 2.97 13.14 4.92
C GLN A 85 3.92 12.14 5.58
N LYS A 86 3.41 11.02 6.09
CA LYS A 86 4.18 10.04 6.87
C LYS A 86 3.93 8.63 6.36
N VAL A 87 4.36 8.39 5.15
CA VAL A 87 4.38 7.07 4.54
C VAL A 87 5.80 6.53 4.59
N THR A 88 5.96 5.32 5.03
CA THR A 88 7.27 4.66 5.12
C THR A 88 7.29 3.46 4.20
N LEU A 89 8.31 3.36 3.35
CA LEU A 89 8.59 2.18 2.54
C LEU A 89 9.82 1.48 3.12
N TYR A 90 9.68 0.21 3.40
CA TYR A 90 10.75 -0.69 3.83
C TYR A 90 11.15 -1.59 2.66
N ARG A 91 12.44 -1.59 2.33
CA ARG A 91 13.02 -2.38 1.25
C ARG A 91 14.19 -3.21 1.76
N GLU A 92 14.26 -4.45 1.33
CA GLU A 92 15.40 -5.32 1.62
C GLU A 92 16.10 -5.69 0.31
N GLU A 93 17.34 -5.23 0.17
CA GLU A 93 18.21 -5.50 -0.98
C GLU A 93 19.55 -6.04 -0.50
N GLY A 94 19.97 -7.20 -1.03
CA GLY A 94 21.27 -7.79 -0.69
C GLY A 94 21.48 -8.03 0.81
N GLY A 95 20.43 -8.33 1.56
CA GLY A 95 20.47 -8.52 3.02
C GLY A 95 20.54 -7.22 3.84
N LYS A 96 20.50 -6.06 3.17
CA LYS A 96 20.43 -4.75 3.83
C LYS A 96 18.99 -4.23 3.81
N ARG A 97 18.50 -3.81 4.97
CA ARG A 97 17.19 -3.17 5.10
C ARG A 97 17.32 -1.66 5.07
N THR A 98 16.60 -1.04 4.15
CA THR A 98 16.55 0.42 3.99
C THR A 98 15.14 0.92 4.21
N MET A 99 15.01 2.04 4.90
CA MET A 99 13.74 2.69 5.20
C MET A 99 13.70 4.04 4.50
N TYR A 100 12.68 4.24 3.65
CA TYR A 100 12.42 5.50 2.97
C TYR A 100 11.20 6.16 3.57
N ARG A 101 11.33 7.42 3.98
CA ARG A 101 10.20 8.24 4.43
C ARG A 101 9.71 9.08 3.25
N LEU A 102 8.43 9.03 2.99
CA LEU A 102 7.79 9.64 1.84
C LEU A 102 6.65 10.55 2.29
N ASP A 103 6.56 11.70 1.66
CA ASP A 103 5.44 12.63 1.79
C ASP A 103 4.67 12.66 0.47
N LEU A 104 3.47 12.07 0.46
CA LEU A 104 2.63 11.98 -0.74
C LEU A 104 2.01 13.33 -1.14
N THR A 105 2.15 14.36 -0.30
CA THR A 105 1.61 15.71 -0.57
C THR A 105 2.61 16.63 -1.25
N ARG A 106 3.86 16.18 -1.41
CA ARG A 106 4.96 16.96 -1.98
C ARG A 106 5.39 16.40 -3.32
N ALA A 107 5.85 17.29 -4.21
CA ALA A 107 6.34 16.91 -5.52
C ALA A 107 7.69 16.16 -5.51
N ASP A 108 8.46 16.27 -4.43
CA ASP A 108 9.74 15.58 -4.27
C ASP A 108 9.60 14.03 -4.23
N ILE A 109 8.40 13.52 -4.01
CA ILE A 109 8.12 12.09 -4.11
C ILE A 109 8.53 11.50 -5.48
N PHE A 110 8.34 12.25 -6.57
CA PHE A 110 8.64 11.78 -7.93
C PHE A 110 10.14 11.56 -8.19
N THR A 111 11.00 12.21 -7.40
CA THR A 111 12.46 12.06 -7.46
C THR A 111 13.01 11.07 -6.45
N SER A 112 12.14 10.53 -5.58
CA SER A 112 12.54 9.57 -4.56
C SER A 112 12.94 8.23 -5.18
N PRO A 113 14.02 7.58 -4.70
CA PRO A 113 14.38 6.21 -5.13
C PRO A 113 13.32 5.16 -4.75
N ALA A 114 12.41 5.51 -3.83
CA ALA A 114 11.30 4.66 -3.41
C ALA A 114 9.97 4.99 -4.12
N TYR A 115 9.98 5.89 -5.11
CA TYR A 115 8.80 6.18 -5.92
C TYR A 115 8.32 4.96 -6.70
N TYR A 116 9.27 4.22 -7.31
CA TYR A 116 8.99 2.93 -7.92
C TYR A 116 9.15 1.83 -6.88
N VAL A 117 8.08 1.10 -6.66
CA VAL A 117 8.09 -0.01 -5.71
C VAL A 117 8.70 -1.26 -6.34
N GLN A 118 9.36 -2.05 -5.50
CA GLN A 118 9.97 -3.31 -5.89
C GLN A 118 9.24 -4.48 -5.23
N GLN A 119 9.50 -5.68 -5.72
CA GLN A 119 8.96 -6.89 -5.09
C GLN A 119 9.45 -7.02 -3.64
N ASN A 120 8.55 -7.48 -2.77
CA ASN A 120 8.76 -7.63 -1.33
C ASN A 120 8.92 -6.32 -0.54
N ASP A 121 8.73 -5.15 -1.16
CA ASP A 121 8.61 -3.90 -0.41
C ASP A 121 7.42 -3.97 0.56
N MET A 122 7.54 -3.28 1.68
CA MET A 122 6.46 -3.06 2.62
C MET A 122 6.19 -1.57 2.77
N ILE A 123 4.96 -1.15 2.53
CA ILE A 123 4.50 0.24 2.68
C ILE A 123 3.68 0.33 3.96
N TYR A 124 4.03 1.27 4.83
CA TYR A 124 3.31 1.55 6.05
C TYR A 124 2.84 3.00 6.08
N VAL A 125 1.55 3.21 6.24
CA VAL A 125 0.94 4.54 6.40
C VAL A 125 0.68 4.79 7.87
N GLU A 126 1.30 5.85 8.44
CA GLU A 126 1.16 6.19 9.85
C GLU A 126 -0.26 6.72 10.14
N PRO A 127 -0.95 6.20 11.17
CA PRO A 127 -2.24 6.73 11.58
C PRO A 127 -2.10 8.05 12.35
N ASN A 128 -3.06 8.95 12.16
CA ASN A 128 -3.17 10.17 12.93
C ASN A 128 -3.76 9.88 14.32
N LYS A 129 -2.94 9.95 15.35
CA LYS A 129 -3.32 9.68 16.75
C LYS A 129 -4.46 10.58 17.23
N SER A 130 -4.54 11.82 16.76
CA SER A 130 -5.59 12.77 17.17
C SER A 130 -6.99 12.39 16.67
N LYS A 131 -7.09 11.70 15.53
CA LYS A 131 -8.38 11.25 14.99
C LYS A 131 -8.87 9.94 15.61
N ASN A 132 -7.96 9.09 16.08
CA ASN A 132 -8.32 7.84 16.76
C ASN A 132 -9.07 8.07 18.08
N ILE A 133 -8.90 9.23 18.73
CA ILE A 133 -9.62 9.55 19.97
C ILE A 133 -11.12 9.75 19.69
N ARG A 134 -11.50 10.24 18.50
CA ARG A 134 -12.92 10.44 18.13
C ARG A 134 -13.69 9.15 17.86
N SER A 135 -13.01 8.08 17.50
CA SER A 135 -13.62 6.75 17.27
C SER A 135 -13.63 5.87 18.52
N SER A 136 -13.13 6.38 19.66
CA SER A 136 -13.15 5.60 20.89
C SER A 136 -14.57 5.51 21.44
N ALA A 137 -14.93 4.35 21.99
CA ALA A 137 -16.20 4.09 22.65
C ALA A 137 -16.54 5.14 23.74
N PHE A 138 -15.52 5.83 24.26
CA PHE A 138 -15.64 6.92 25.21
C PHE A 138 -16.40 8.14 24.65
N TYR A 139 -16.11 8.55 23.38
CA TYR A 139 -16.85 9.66 22.75
C TYR A 139 -18.31 9.27 22.46
N THR A 140 -18.53 8.04 22.04
CA THR A 140 -19.90 7.53 21.83
C THR A 140 -20.66 7.47 23.16
N PHE A 141 -20.01 7.03 24.23
CA PHE A 141 -20.60 7.02 25.59
C PHE A 141 -20.90 8.44 26.07
N LEU A 142 -19.99 9.40 25.88
CA LEU A 142 -20.17 10.79 26.30
C LEU A 142 -21.33 11.48 25.54
N SER A 143 -21.48 11.23 24.25
CA SER A 143 -22.56 11.79 23.44
C SER A 143 -23.94 11.20 23.83
N VAL A 144 -23.99 9.90 24.11
CA VAL A 144 -25.23 9.24 24.58
C VAL A 144 -25.59 9.64 26.00
N ALA A 145 -24.61 9.71 26.90
CA ALA A 145 -24.86 10.15 28.28
C ALA A 145 -25.28 11.63 28.36
N GLY A 146 -24.69 12.50 27.53
CA GLY A 146 -25.06 13.91 27.44
C GLY A 146 -26.51 14.12 27.01
N SER A 147 -26.99 13.39 26.02
CA SER A 147 -28.41 13.49 25.57
C SER A 147 -29.40 13.00 26.60
N SER A 148 -29.07 12.02 27.40
CA SER A 148 -29.92 11.48 28.46
C SER A 148 -30.09 12.46 29.62
N ILE A 149 -29.05 13.23 29.96
CA ILE A 149 -29.11 14.24 31.04
C ILE A 149 -30.03 15.41 30.63
N PHE A 150 -29.98 15.85 29.37
CA PHE A 150 -30.85 16.90 28.86
C PHE A 150 -32.34 16.48 28.85
N SER A 151 -32.64 15.22 28.54
CA SER A 151 -34.01 14.72 28.56
C SER A 151 -34.59 14.64 29.97
N LEU A 152 -33.81 14.24 30.96
CA LEU A 152 -34.22 14.20 32.35
C LEU A 152 -34.47 15.62 32.94
N ALA A 153 -33.62 16.59 32.56
CA ALA A 153 -33.82 17.98 32.97
C ALA A 153 -35.11 18.59 32.39
N SER A 154 -35.46 18.28 31.14
CA SER A 154 -36.68 18.78 30.51
C SER A 154 -37.94 18.20 31.17
N VAL A 155 -37.92 16.92 31.56
CA VAL A 155 -39.03 16.28 32.29
C VAL A 155 -39.17 16.88 33.67
N ALA A 156 -38.09 17.13 34.41
CA ALA A 156 -38.12 17.74 35.71
C ALA A 156 -38.72 19.17 35.69
N ILE A 157 -38.35 19.98 34.68
CA ILE A 157 -38.89 21.32 34.49
C ILE A 157 -40.38 21.26 34.16
N SER A 158 -40.82 20.30 33.35
CA SER A 158 -42.24 20.11 33.01
C SER A 158 -43.09 19.73 34.23
N VAL A 159 -42.56 18.86 35.10
CA VAL A 159 -43.24 18.45 36.34
C VAL A 159 -43.36 19.62 37.31
N VAL A 160 -42.30 20.42 37.50
CA VAL A 160 -42.33 21.62 38.36
C VAL A 160 -43.30 22.68 37.83
N ALA A 161 -43.41 22.84 36.52
CA ALA A 161 -44.36 23.76 35.90
C ALA A 161 -45.83 23.33 36.09
N LEU A 162 -46.10 22.02 36.16
CA LEU A 162 -47.44 21.45 36.41
C LEU A 162 -47.85 21.52 37.87
N THR A 163 -46.93 21.49 38.84
CA THR A 163 -47.26 21.54 40.30
C THR A 163 -47.38 22.96 40.84
N ARG A 164 -47.05 23.98 40.02
CA ARG A 164 -47.16 25.39 40.38
C ARG A 164 -48.49 26.06 39.95
N LYS A 165 -49.45 25.29 39.52
CA LYS A 165 -50.82 25.73 39.24
C LYS A 165 -51.75 25.16 40.34
#